data_0d720011744636665140e61f41a44519
#
_entry.id   0d720011744636665140e61f41a44519
#
_cell.length_a   1.000
_cell.length_b   1.000
_cell.length_c   1.000
_cell.angle_alpha   90.00
_cell.angle_beta   90.00
_cell.angle_gamma   90.00
#
_symmetry.space_group_name_H-M   'P 1'
#
loop_
_entity.id
_entity.type
_entity.pdbx_description
1 polymer ?
#
loop_
_entity_poly.entity_id
_entity_poly.type
_entity_poly.pdbx_seq_one_letter_code
_entity_poly.pdbx_strand_id
1 'polypeptide(L)'
;MAIEVRIPTILRTYTDGAKAVEGSGATLADLFVDLDSRHQGIRERVVDGGELRRFVNVYLNDEDVRFLDGIDTKLSDGDSVTILPAVAGGMR
;
A
#
# COMPACT_ATOMS: atom_id res chain seq x y z
N MET A 1 -16.16 1.19 -0.46
CA MET A 1 -15.56 0.72 0.81
C MET A 1 -14.43 1.66 1.18
N ALA A 2 -14.40 2.10 2.42
CA ALA A 2 -13.37 3.02 2.88
C ALA A 2 -12.27 2.25 3.57
N ILE A 3 -11.07 2.34 3.02
CA ILE A 3 -9.88 1.68 3.54
C ILE A 3 -8.90 2.76 3.96
N GLU A 4 -8.44 2.71 5.20
CA GLU A 4 -7.39 3.61 5.65
C GLU A 4 -6.04 3.07 5.18
N VAL A 5 -5.25 3.93 4.53
CA VAL A 5 -3.92 3.55 4.06
C VAL A 5 -2.89 4.42 4.74
N ARG A 6 -1.99 3.80 5.50
CA ARG A 6 -0.91 4.50 6.19
C ARG A 6 0.28 4.60 5.27
N ILE A 7 0.79 5.82 5.12
CA ILE A 7 1.83 6.15 4.15
C ILE A 7 3.17 6.34 4.84
N PRO A 8 4.22 5.61 4.40
CA PRO A 8 5.54 5.81 5.00
C PRO A 8 6.11 7.18 4.61
N THR A 9 7.03 7.68 5.41
CA THR A 9 7.62 9.00 5.21
C THR A 9 8.13 9.20 3.78
N ILE A 10 8.77 8.19 3.21
CA ILE A 10 9.37 8.32 1.87
C ILE A 10 8.35 8.48 0.76
N LEU A 11 7.09 8.11 1.00
CA LEU A 11 6.04 8.24 -0.01
C LEU A 11 5.09 9.41 0.24
N ARG A 12 5.30 10.17 1.30
CA ARG A 12 4.40 11.27 1.64
C ARG A 12 4.45 12.43 0.64
N THR A 13 5.47 12.47 -0.22
CA THR A 13 5.48 13.45 -1.30
C THR A 13 4.35 13.24 -2.29
N TYR A 14 3.86 12.00 -2.41
CA TYR A 14 2.74 11.68 -3.29
C TYR A 14 1.39 12.01 -2.65
N THR A 15 1.36 12.22 -1.35
CA THR A 15 0.13 12.47 -0.61
C THR A 15 0.11 13.84 0.05
N ASP A 16 0.92 14.77 -0.46
CA ASP A 16 1.04 16.14 0.08
C ASP A 16 1.36 16.15 1.57
N GLY A 17 2.17 15.20 2.00
CA GLY A 17 2.60 15.11 3.39
C GLY A 17 1.66 14.34 4.30
N ALA A 18 0.57 13.81 3.77
CA ALA A 18 -0.39 13.08 4.60
C ALA A 18 0.20 11.75 5.09
N LYS A 19 0.04 11.47 6.37
CA LYS A 19 0.50 10.24 7.00
C LYS A 19 -0.44 9.08 6.72
N ALA A 20 -1.70 9.38 6.44
CA ALA A 20 -2.71 8.39 6.10
C ALA A 20 -3.67 9.00 5.11
N VAL A 21 -4.16 8.19 4.20
CA VAL A 21 -5.15 8.60 3.21
C VAL A 21 -6.21 7.53 3.13
N GLU A 22 -7.35 7.90 2.53
CA GLU A 22 -8.44 6.96 2.34
C GLU A 22 -8.48 6.52 0.89
N GLY A 23 -8.76 5.25 0.68
CA GLY A 23 -8.95 4.70 -0.64
C GLY A 23 -10.06 3.67 -0.64
N SER A 24 -10.34 3.10 -1.80
CA SER A 24 -11.34 2.05 -1.90
C SER A 24 -10.90 1.00 -2.92
N GLY A 25 -11.41 -0.21 -2.72
CA GLY A 25 -11.11 -1.32 -3.61
C GLY A 25 -11.54 -2.63 -2.99
N ALA A 26 -11.89 -3.59 -3.82
CA ALA A 26 -12.27 -4.92 -3.36
C ALA A 26 -11.04 -5.76 -3.05
N THR A 27 -9.92 -5.47 -3.70
CA THR A 27 -8.64 -6.13 -3.48
C THR A 27 -7.56 -5.09 -3.28
N LEU A 28 -6.39 -5.54 -2.81
CA LEU A 28 -5.26 -4.65 -2.64
C LEU A 28 -4.85 -4.00 -3.97
N ALA A 29 -4.88 -4.78 -5.06
CA ALA A 29 -4.58 -4.25 -6.39
C ALA A 29 -5.52 -3.10 -6.76
N ASP A 30 -6.82 -3.29 -6.53
CA ASP A 30 -7.82 -2.26 -6.80
C ASP A 30 -7.60 -1.02 -5.93
N LEU A 31 -7.21 -1.24 -4.67
CA LEU A 31 -6.91 -0.14 -3.76
C LEU A 31 -5.77 0.73 -4.29
N PHE A 32 -4.71 0.10 -4.78
CA PHE A 32 -3.57 0.87 -5.32
C PHE A 32 -3.92 1.60 -6.59
N VAL A 33 -4.80 1.05 -7.42
CA VAL A 33 -5.29 1.76 -8.61
C VAL A 33 -6.08 3.00 -8.18
N ASP A 34 -6.94 2.86 -7.18
CA ASP A 34 -7.71 3.98 -6.65
C ASP A 34 -6.80 5.05 -6.04
N LEU A 35 -5.80 4.63 -5.27
CA LEU A 35 -4.84 5.57 -4.68
C LEU A 35 -4.09 6.32 -5.77
N ASP A 36 -3.70 5.65 -6.84
CA ASP A 36 -2.96 6.30 -7.93
C ASP A 36 -3.81 7.35 -8.63
N SER A 37 -5.11 7.13 -8.71
CA SER A 37 -6.01 8.12 -9.31
C SER A 37 -6.13 9.38 -8.47
N ARG A 38 -5.90 9.27 -7.16
CA ARG A 38 -5.96 10.39 -6.22
C ARG A 38 -4.59 10.99 -5.92
N HIS A 39 -3.56 10.17 -6.00
CA HIS A 39 -2.18 10.52 -5.65
C HIS A 39 -1.27 9.96 -6.73
N GLN A 40 -1.23 10.66 -7.86
CA GLN A 40 -0.58 10.17 -9.07
C GLN A 40 0.87 9.76 -8.84
N GLY A 41 1.22 8.56 -9.29
CA GLY A 41 2.58 8.03 -9.20
C GLY A 41 2.82 7.11 -8.02
N ILE A 42 1.89 7.07 -7.05
CA ILE A 42 2.13 6.27 -5.83
C ILE A 42 2.10 4.77 -6.13
N ARG A 43 1.26 4.33 -7.07
CA ARG A 43 1.14 2.91 -7.39
C ARG A 43 2.46 2.33 -7.87
N GLU A 44 3.19 3.08 -8.70
CA GLU A 44 4.46 2.62 -9.24
C GLU A 44 5.53 2.43 -8.18
N ARG A 45 5.38 3.08 -7.04
CA ARG A 45 6.32 2.95 -5.93
C ARG A 45 6.07 1.71 -5.11
N VAL A 46 4.89 1.12 -5.22
CA VAL A 46 4.49 -0.03 -4.40
C VAL A 46 4.36 -1.29 -5.25
N VAL A 47 3.93 -1.14 -6.49
CA VAL A 47 3.64 -2.27 -7.38
C VAL A 47 4.52 -2.21 -8.63
N ASP A 48 5.06 -3.35 -9.00
CA ASP A 48 5.87 -3.48 -10.21
C ASP A 48 5.46 -4.76 -10.92
N GLY A 49 5.01 -4.63 -12.17
CA GLY A 49 4.65 -5.79 -12.98
C GLY A 49 3.51 -6.62 -12.41
N GLY A 50 2.58 -6.00 -11.69
CA GLY A 50 1.43 -6.69 -11.12
C GLY A 50 1.72 -7.36 -9.79
N GLU A 51 2.88 -7.09 -9.18
CA GLU A 51 3.24 -7.63 -7.88
C GLU A 51 3.82 -6.53 -7.01
N LEU A 52 3.81 -6.73 -5.70
CA LEU A 52 4.42 -5.80 -4.77
C LEU A 52 5.93 -5.74 -5.01
N ARG A 53 6.49 -4.54 -4.94
CA ARG A 53 7.93 -4.37 -5.07
C ARG A 53 8.64 -5.10 -3.93
N ARG A 54 9.85 -5.60 -4.23
CA ARG A 54 10.67 -6.37 -3.30
C ARG A 54 10.95 -5.63 -2.00
N PHE A 55 11.18 -4.31 -2.09
CA PHE A 55 11.58 -3.52 -0.93
C PHE A 55 10.42 -2.75 -0.31
N VAL A 56 9.20 -3.23 -0.53
CA VAL A 56 8.02 -2.65 0.07
C VAL A 56 7.27 -3.74 0.81
N ASN A 57 6.93 -3.47 2.05
CA ASN A 57 6.07 -4.35 2.84
C ASN A 57 4.71 -3.72 2.97
N VAL A 58 3.67 -4.53 2.84
CA VAL A 58 2.29 -4.08 3.00
C VAL A 58 1.62 -4.98 4.01
N TYR A 59 0.95 -4.37 4.98
CA TYR A 59 0.24 -5.09 6.04
C TYR A 59 -1.24 -4.76 5.97
N LEU A 60 -2.06 -5.80 6.06
CA LEU A 60 -3.50 -5.65 6.19
C LEU A 60 -3.85 -5.96 7.63
N ASN A 61 -4.27 -4.94 8.39
CA ASN A 61 -4.59 -5.09 9.81
C ASN A 61 -3.45 -5.80 10.57
N ASP A 62 -2.21 -5.35 10.33
CA ASP A 62 -0.99 -5.86 10.96
C ASP A 62 -0.53 -7.22 10.46
N GLU A 63 -1.14 -7.75 9.40
CA GLU A 63 -0.72 -9.01 8.82
C GLU A 63 -0.06 -8.77 7.46
N ASP A 64 1.14 -9.31 7.27
CA ASP A 64 1.87 -9.14 6.01
C ASP A 64 1.10 -9.84 4.88
N VAL A 65 0.73 -9.08 3.85
CA VAL A 65 -0.08 -9.62 2.76
C VAL A 65 0.65 -10.66 1.93
N ARG A 66 1.98 -10.76 2.04
CA ARG A 66 2.72 -11.82 1.35
C ARG A 66 2.40 -13.20 1.91
N PHE A 67 1.92 -13.26 3.15
CA PHE A 67 1.43 -14.50 3.75
C PHE A 67 -0.05 -14.72 3.53
N LEU A 68 -0.70 -13.79 2.83
CA LEU A 68 -2.09 -13.90 2.39
C LEU A 68 -2.07 -14.11 0.87
N ASP A 69 -2.84 -13.34 0.14
CA ASP A 69 -2.92 -13.45 -1.32
C ASP A 69 -2.15 -12.35 -2.04
N GLY A 70 -1.19 -11.73 -1.37
CA GLY A 70 -0.40 -10.67 -1.98
C GLY A 70 -1.28 -9.53 -2.47
N ILE A 71 -1.07 -9.11 -3.72
CA ILE A 71 -1.83 -8.01 -4.30
C ILE A 71 -3.30 -8.39 -4.55
N ASP A 72 -3.62 -9.68 -4.55
CA ASP A 72 -4.99 -10.16 -4.72
C ASP A 72 -5.74 -10.33 -3.40
N THR A 73 -5.11 -9.94 -2.30
CA THR A 73 -5.74 -10.00 -0.98
C THR A 73 -7.03 -9.19 -0.97
N LYS A 74 -8.11 -9.82 -0.51
CA LYS A 74 -9.42 -9.16 -0.44
C LYS A 74 -9.50 -8.22 0.73
N LEU A 75 -10.14 -7.08 0.52
CA LEU A 75 -10.29 -6.04 1.51
C LEU A 75 -11.76 -5.91 1.90
N SER A 76 -11.99 -5.44 3.12
CA SER A 76 -13.32 -5.18 3.65
C SER A 76 -13.39 -3.73 4.13
N ASP A 77 -14.58 -3.17 4.11
CA ASP A 77 -14.79 -1.81 4.62
C ASP A 77 -14.28 -1.69 6.05
N GLY A 78 -13.54 -0.64 6.31
CA GLY A 78 -12.96 -0.40 7.63
C GLY A 78 -11.59 -1.02 7.84
N ASP A 79 -11.08 -1.78 6.87
CA ASP A 79 -9.74 -2.34 6.99
C ASP A 79 -8.68 -1.24 6.98
N SER A 80 -7.53 -1.56 7.56
CA SER A 80 -6.38 -0.66 7.59
C SER A 80 -5.22 -1.31 6.85
N VAL A 81 -4.65 -0.58 5.90
CA VAL A 81 -3.49 -1.03 5.13
C VAL A 81 -2.31 -0.15 5.49
N THR A 82 -1.19 -0.76 5.84
CA THR A 82 0.02 -0.05 6.18
C THR A 82 1.11 -0.38 5.16
N ILE A 83 1.69 0.67 4.58
CA ILE A 83 2.81 0.52 3.64
C ILE A 83 4.09 0.89 4.38
N LEU A 84 5.06 -0.01 4.36
CA LEU A 84 6.35 0.23 5.01
C LEU A 84 7.47 -0.11 4.04
N PRO A 85 8.54 0.70 4.01
CA PRO A 85 9.71 0.32 3.23
C PRO A 85 10.40 -0.86 3.90
N ALA A 86 10.80 -1.84 3.11
CA ALA A 86 11.65 -2.91 3.61
C ALA A 86 13.09 -2.43 3.45
N VAL A 87 13.76 -2.21 4.55
CA VAL A 87 15.17 -1.84 4.51
C VAL A 87 15.96 -3.12 4.28
N ALA A 88 16.34 -3.33 3.07
CA ALA A 88 17.15 -4.50 2.76
C ALA A 88 18.51 -4.29 3.36
N GLY A 89 18.73 -5.04 4.30
CA GLY A 89 20.01 -5.07 4.86
C GLY A 89 20.67 -3.74 5.04
N GLY A 90 20.40 -3.49 5.01
CA GLY A 90 20.92 -2.76 5.09
C GLY A 90 21.17 -2.08 5.63
N MET A 91 21.05 -2.27 5.74
CA MET A 91 21.23 -1.97 6.06
C MET A 91 21.66 -1.71 6.36
N ARG A 92 21.96 -1.84 6.46
CA ARG A 92 22.48 -1.91 6.84
C ARG A 92 22.76 -1.69 6.89
#